data_3aa263d16581ba5c9101877ff4918192
#
_entry.id   3aa263d16581ba5c9101877ff4918192
#
_cell.length_a   1.000
_cell.length_b   1.000
_cell.length_c   1.000
_cell.angle_alpha   90.00
_cell.angle_beta   90.00
_cell.angle_gamma   90.00
#
_symmetry.space_group_name_H-M   'P 1'
#
loop_
_entity.id
_entity.type
_entity.pdbx_description
1 polymer ?
#
loop_
_entity_poly.entity_id
_entity_poly.type
_entity_poly.pdbx_seq_one_letter_code
_entity_poly.pdbx_strand_id
1 'polypeptide(L)' 'MFGIGIDVSKATLDVAVHGEQFRQFSNDKRGFVRLIRWLKTWPIKQVVLEASG' A
#
# COMPACT_ATOMS: atom_id res chain seq x y z
N MET A 1 1.23 7.59 15.41
CA MET A 1 1.30 6.19 14.92
C MET A 1 0.67 6.10 13.54
N PHE A 2 1.39 5.54 12.58
CA PHE A 2 0.87 5.38 11.23
C PHE A 2 0.48 3.93 10.98
N GLY A 3 -0.72 3.74 10.48
CA GLY A 3 -1.19 2.45 10.02
C GLY A 3 -1.38 2.47 8.52
N ILE A 4 -1.01 1.40 7.85
CA ILE A 4 -1.17 1.27 6.41
C ILE A 4 -2.02 0.05 6.11
N GLY A 5 -3.07 0.26 5.33
CA GLY A 5 -3.89 -0.81 4.80
C GLY A 5 -3.64 -0.97 3.30
N ILE A 6 -3.42 -2.19 2.86
CA ILE A 6 -3.21 -2.49 1.45
C ILE A 6 -4.29 -3.48 1.00
N ASP A 7 -5.08 -3.07 0.04
CA ASP A 7 -6.11 -3.91 -0.57
C ASP A 7 -5.57 -4.44 -1.90
N VAL A 8 -5.43 -5.74 -2.00
CA VAL A 8 -4.82 -6.40 -3.16
C VAL A 8 -5.90 -6.93 -4.08
N SER A 9 -5.89 -6.50 -5.32
CA SER A 9 -6.73 -7.04 -6.38
C SER A 9 -5.87 -7.63 -7.49
N LYS A 10 -6.49 -8.17 -8.53
CA LYS A 10 -5.75 -8.80 -9.63
C LYS A 10 -4.78 -7.85 -10.32
N ALA A 11 -5.21 -6.62 -10.54
CA ALA A 11 -4.46 -5.68 -11.36
C ALA A 11 -3.79 -4.58 -10.55
N THR A 12 -4.27 -4.31 -9.33
CA THR A 12 -3.86 -3.14 -8.59
C THR A 12 -3.68 -3.41 -7.10
N LEU A 13 -2.89 -2.55 -6.48
CA LEU A 13 -2.72 -2.48 -5.03
C LEU A 13 -3.24 -1.11 -4.58
N ASP A 14 -4.30 -1.11 -3.79
CA ASP A 14 -4.84 0.13 -3.25
C ASP A 14 -4.31 0.31 -1.84
N VAL A 15 -3.60 1.40 -1.62
CA VAL A 15 -2.91 1.65 -0.36
C VAL A 15 -3.50 2.85 0.33
N ALA A 16 -3.86 2.67 1.59
CA ALA A 16 -4.36 3.75 2.42
C ALA A 16 -3.42 3.97 3.61
N VAL A 17 -3.01 5.21 3.82
CA VAL A 17 -2.19 5.59 4.96
C VAL A 17 -3.05 6.42 5.88
N HIS A 18 -3.25 5.93 7.11
CA HIS A 18 -4.02 6.63 8.12
C HIS A 18 -5.47 6.91 7.72
N GLY A 19 -5.96 6.29 6.67
CA GLY A 19 -7.29 6.63 6.16
C GLY A 19 -7.39 8.00 5.51
N GLU A 20 -6.29 8.73 5.39
CA GLU A 20 -6.28 10.08 4.83
C GLU A 20 -5.63 10.16 3.47
N GLN A 21 -4.63 9.33 3.22
CA GLN A 21 -3.93 9.31 1.95
C GLN A 21 -4.13 7.98 1.26
N PHE A 22 -4.46 8.05 -0.02
CA PHE A 22 -4.67 6.88 -0.84
C PHE A 22 -3.74 6.90 -2.03
N ARG A 23 -3.20 5.75 -2.37
CA ARG A 23 -2.41 5.59 -3.56
C ARG A 23 -2.68 4.24 -4.18
N GLN A 24 -2.68 4.20 -5.51
CA GLN A 24 -2.87 2.96 -6.25
C GLN A 24 -1.60 2.63 -7.00
N PHE A 25 -1.19 1.36 -6.92
CA PHE A 25 -0.02 0.85 -7.62
C PHE A 25 -0.43 -0.35 -8.45
N SER A 26 0.31 -0.62 -9.51
CA SER A 26 0.08 -1.82 -10.29
C SER A 26 0.50 -3.06 -9.49
N ASN A 27 -0.24 -4.16 -9.66
CA ASN A 27 0.08 -5.42 -8.98
C ASN A 27 1.12 -6.20 -9.80
N ASP A 28 2.34 -5.69 -9.85
CA ASP A 28 3.49 -6.26 -10.54
C ASP A 28 4.78 -5.80 -9.86
N LYS A 29 5.91 -6.23 -10.40
CA LYS A 29 7.21 -5.89 -9.82
C LYS A 29 7.45 -4.38 -9.74
N ARG A 30 7.07 -3.64 -10.78
CA ARG A 30 7.23 -2.18 -10.78
C ARG A 30 6.37 -1.52 -9.72
N GLY A 31 5.14 -1.98 -9.60
CA GLY A 31 4.22 -1.47 -8.58
C GLY A 31 4.75 -1.74 -7.19
N PHE A 32 5.26 -2.92 -6.93
CA PHE A 32 5.85 -3.26 -5.63
C PHE A 32 7.04 -2.37 -5.29
N VAL A 33 7.93 -2.14 -6.24
CA VAL A 33 9.10 -1.28 -6.02
C VAL A 33 8.66 0.14 -5.68
N ARG A 34 7.70 0.68 -6.42
CA ARG A 34 7.18 2.01 -6.17
C ARG A 34 6.48 2.09 -4.82
N LEU A 35 5.71 1.08 -4.49
CA LEU A 35 5.02 1.00 -3.21
C LEU A 35 6.01 1.02 -2.05
N ILE A 36 7.05 0.19 -2.11
CA ILE A 36 8.05 0.12 -1.06
C ILE A 36 8.77 1.45 -0.90
N ARG A 37 9.13 2.10 -2.01
CA ARG A 37 9.77 3.41 -1.97
C ARG A 37 8.87 4.45 -1.32
N TRP A 38 7.60 4.44 -1.67
CA TRP A 38 6.64 5.36 -1.10
C TRP A 38 6.43 5.12 0.39
N LEU A 39 6.34 3.87 0.80
CA LEU A 39 6.19 3.51 2.20
C LEU A 39 7.40 3.93 3.05
N LYS A 40 8.58 3.91 2.49
CA LYS A 40 9.79 4.33 3.19
C LYS A 40 9.81 5.81 3.56
N THR A 41 8.95 6.61 2.94
CA THR A 41 8.84 8.03 3.29
C THR A 41 8.06 8.27 4.58
N TRP A 42 7.43 7.24 5.11
CA TRP A 42 6.57 7.34 6.28
C TRP A 42 7.17 6.60 7.48
N PRO A 43 7.01 7.15 8.70
CA PRO A 43 7.38 6.42 9.91
C PRO A 43 6.33 5.35 10.22
N ILE A 44 6.40 4.24 9.51
CA ILE A 44 5.39 3.19 9.57
C ILE A 44 5.62 2.29 10.77
N LYS A 45 4.57 2.04 11.52
CA LYS A 45 4.60 1.12 12.65
C LYS A 45 3.83 -0.16 12.40
N GLN A 46 2.85 -0.11 11.51
CA GLN A 46 2.00 -1.26 11.25
C GLN A 46 1.52 -1.25 9.81
N VAL A 47 1.58 -2.41 9.17
CA VAL A 47 1.06 -2.61 7.82
C VAL A 47 0.05 -3.76 7.88
N VAL A 48 -1.14 -3.50 7.38
CA VAL A 48 -2.20 -4.51 7.29
C VAL A 48 -2.46 -4.81 5.83
N LEU A 49 -2.34 -6.08 5.48
CA LEU A 49 -2.60 -6.54 4.12
C LEU A 49 -3.93 -7.29 4.07
N GLU A 50 -4.76 -6.91 3.12
CA GLU A 50 -6.00 -7.63 2.85
C GLU A 50 -6.04 -8.00 1.38
N ALA A 51 -6.36 -9.25 1.10
CA ALA A 51 -6.53 -9.73 -0.26
C ALA A 51 -8.02 -9.87 -0.54
N SER A 52 -8.51 -9.10 -1.52
CA SER A 52 -9.90 -9.19 -1.95
C SER A 52 -9.96 -9.74 -3.36
N GLY A 53 -10.63 -10.83 -3.47
CA GLY A 53 -10.99 -11.37 -4.71
C GLY A 53 -10.14 -12.05 -5.62
#